data_7eb6104f3439a5f66487e2c0d62fdbc2
#
_entry.id   7eb6104f3439a5f66487e2c0d62fdbc2
#
_cell.length_a   1.000
_cell.length_b   1.000
_cell.length_c   1.000
_cell.angle_alpha   90.00
_cell.angle_beta   90.00
_cell.angle_gamma   90.00
#
_symmetry.space_group_name_H-M   'P 1'
#
loop_
_entity.id
_entity.type
_entity.pdbx_description
1 polymer ?
#
loop_
_entity_poly.entity_id
_entity_poly.type
_entity_poly.pdbx_seq_one_letter_code
_entity_poly.pdbx_strand_id
1 'polypeptide(L)'
;MSLDKPLDGGYKRRMNFRDRASVFLATGFSIGKIPIAPGTFGTLLGIPICFGLAELGAAGSIAGVAAFVLLAVQVAGRAETLIGKKDAPVIVIDEAAGLLVTLAGLPLTPFNLAAGFAAFRVMDILKPFPARRIDRNMTGGWGVVLDDVVAGIYSNIFLRVMSSFCF
;
A
#
# COMPACT_ATOMS: atom_id res chain seq x y z
N MET A 1 -18.78 12.67 -4.50
CA MET A 1 -19.55 11.56 -3.88
C MET A 1 -19.56 11.82 -2.38
N SER A 2 -20.71 12.22 -1.86
CA SER A 2 -20.87 12.62 -0.45
C SER A 2 -20.72 11.41 0.45
N LEU A 3 -19.87 11.50 1.47
CA LEU A 3 -19.67 10.47 2.52
C LEU A 3 -20.87 10.38 3.50
N ASP A 4 -21.99 11.02 3.15
CA ASP A 4 -23.21 11.10 3.97
C ASP A 4 -24.29 10.08 3.56
N LYS A 5 -23.96 9.06 2.74
CA LYS A 5 -24.95 8.04 2.39
C LYS A 5 -25.18 7.11 3.59
N PRO A 6 -26.42 6.97 4.10
CA PRO A 6 -26.72 6.12 5.24
C PRO A 6 -26.50 4.67 4.84
N LEU A 7 -25.70 3.94 5.63
CA LEU A 7 -25.71 2.48 5.67
C LEU A 7 -27.04 2.07 6.35
N ASP A 8 -27.75 1.11 5.76
CA ASP A 8 -29.01 0.58 6.30
C ASP A 8 -28.88 0.26 7.79
N GLY A 9 -29.69 0.93 8.60
CA GLY A 9 -29.70 0.72 10.04
C GLY A 9 -29.65 2.00 10.89
N GLY A 10 -30.13 3.14 10.40
CA GLY A 10 -30.60 4.26 11.22
C GLY A 10 -29.62 4.97 12.18
N TYR A 11 -28.34 4.62 12.22
CA TYR A 11 -27.38 5.29 13.10
C TYR A 11 -26.31 6.02 12.26
N LYS A 12 -26.50 7.31 12.03
CA LYS A 12 -25.45 8.22 11.53
C LYS A 12 -24.35 8.31 12.61
N ARG A 13 -23.40 7.35 12.61
CA ARG A 13 -22.23 7.45 13.48
C ARG A 13 -21.42 8.65 13.02
N ARG A 14 -21.43 9.75 13.78
CA ARG A 14 -20.55 10.89 13.54
C ARG A 14 -19.12 10.36 13.58
N MET A 15 -18.43 10.39 12.42
CA MET A 15 -17.03 10.02 12.34
C MET A 15 -16.23 10.94 13.26
N ASN A 16 -15.54 10.35 14.23
CA ASN A 16 -14.65 11.08 15.10
C ASN A 16 -13.37 11.50 14.33
N PHE A 17 -12.53 12.30 14.95
CA PHE A 17 -11.29 12.77 14.33
C PHE A 17 -10.39 11.59 13.88
N ARG A 18 -10.28 10.54 14.70
CA ARG A 18 -9.47 9.35 14.39
C ARG A 18 -10.01 8.61 13.16
N ASP A 19 -11.33 8.49 13.02
CA ASP A 19 -11.97 7.85 11.87
C ASP A 19 -11.65 8.61 10.58
N ARG A 20 -11.78 9.93 10.61
CA ARG A 20 -11.45 10.79 9.48
C ARG A 20 -9.96 10.71 9.10
N ALA A 21 -9.09 10.76 10.09
CA ALA A 21 -7.64 10.63 9.87
C ALA A 21 -7.28 9.27 9.27
N SER A 22 -7.87 8.16 9.77
CA SER A 22 -7.63 6.82 9.21
C SER A 22 -8.08 6.73 7.76
N VAL A 23 -9.27 7.19 7.41
CA VAL A 23 -9.75 7.19 6.02
C VAL A 23 -8.89 8.10 5.14
N PHE A 24 -8.49 9.27 5.63
CA PHE A 24 -7.65 10.21 4.89
C PHE A 24 -6.27 9.62 4.57
N LEU A 25 -5.63 8.97 5.55
CA LEU A 25 -4.36 8.29 5.36
C LEU A 25 -4.51 7.05 4.47
N ALA A 26 -5.50 6.20 4.73
CA ALA A 26 -5.75 5.00 3.95
C ALA A 26 -6.02 5.30 2.46
N THR A 27 -6.67 6.43 2.18
CA THR A 27 -6.94 6.89 0.81
C THR A 27 -5.78 7.69 0.21
N GLY A 28 -4.58 7.65 0.82
CA GLY A 28 -3.42 8.41 0.33
C GLY A 28 -3.73 9.89 0.17
N PHE A 29 -4.19 10.56 1.23
CA PHE A 29 -4.58 11.98 1.19
C PHE A 29 -5.70 12.27 0.17
N SER A 30 -6.62 11.32 -0.01
CA SER A 30 -7.73 11.35 -0.98
C SER A 30 -7.35 11.05 -2.45
N ILE A 31 -6.12 10.69 -2.73
CA ILE A 31 -5.65 10.27 -4.07
C ILE A 31 -6.40 9.01 -4.53
N GLY A 32 -6.68 8.07 -3.64
CA GLY A 32 -7.47 6.87 -3.93
C GLY A 32 -8.91 7.15 -4.41
N LYS A 33 -9.39 8.40 -4.34
CA LYS A 33 -10.69 8.80 -4.90
C LYS A 33 -10.61 9.15 -6.38
N ILE A 34 -9.44 9.15 -6.98
CA ILE A 34 -9.26 9.36 -8.43
C ILE A 34 -9.94 8.20 -9.15
N PRO A 35 -10.84 8.48 -10.13
CA PRO A 35 -11.65 7.43 -10.75
C PRO A 35 -10.88 6.50 -11.70
N ILE A 36 -9.68 6.90 -12.11
CA ILE A 36 -8.83 6.16 -13.06
C ILE A 36 -7.58 5.69 -12.34
N ALA A 37 -7.36 4.37 -12.28
CA ALA A 37 -6.16 3.73 -11.76
C ALA A 37 -5.70 4.23 -10.37
N PRO A 38 -6.57 4.28 -9.34
CA PRO A 38 -6.22 4.82 -8.01
C PRO A 38 -4.98 4.13 -7.41
N GLY A 39 -4.83 2.81 -7.57
CA GLY A 39 -3.68 2.06 -7.11
C GLY A 39 -2.36 2.47 -7.77
N THR A 40 -2.37 2.88 -9.05
CA THR A 40 -1.18 3.44 -9.71
C THR A 40 -0.71 4.72 -9.01
N PHE A 41 -1.65 5.61 -8.68
CA PHE A 41 -1.34 6.82 -7.92
C PHE A 41 -0.97 6.52 -6.48
N GLY A 42 -1.59 5.50 -5.86
CA GLY A 42 -1.20 4.98 -4.55
C GLY A 42 0.26 4.50 -4.52
N THR A 43 0.64 3.72 -5.52
CA THR A 43 2.03 3.26 -5.68
C THR A 43 3.00 4.45 -5.85
N LEU A 44 2.64 5.47 -6.66
CA LEU A 44 3.48 6.67 -6.83
C LEU A 44 3.68 7.45 -5.54
N LEU A 45 2.71 7.43 -4.61
CA LEU A 45 2.88 8.02 -3.28
C LEU A 45 4.00 7.37 -2.46
N GLY A 46 4.32 6.11 -2.71
CA GLY A 46 5.43 5.43 -2.07
C GLY A 46 6.80 6.04 -2.41
N ILE A 47 6.95 6.64 -3.61
CA ILE A 47 8.26 7.17 -4.07
C ILE A 47 8.83 8.24 -3.12
N PRO A 48 8.11 9.35 -2.80
CA PRO A 48 8.65 10.34 -1.87
C PRO A 48 8.90 9.78 -0.47
N ILE A 49 8.13 8.79 -0.03
CA ILE A 49 8.35 8.13 1.25
C ILE A 49 9.64 7.30 1.21
N CYS A 50 9.94 6.60 0.10
CA CYS A 50 11.21 5.88 -0.08
C CYS A 50 12.41 6.83 0.09
N PHE A 51 12.38 8.02 -0.52
CA PHE A 51 13.44 9.01 -0.36
C PHE A 51 13.59 9.47 1.08
N GLY A 52 12.48 9.79 1.76
CA GLY A 52 12.52 10.18 3.17
C GLY A 52 13.08 9.08 4.09
N LEU A 53 12.74 7.81 3.83
CA LEU A 53 13.27 6.69 4.60
C LEU A 53 14.75 6.40 4.29
N ALA A 54 15.21 6.66 3.07
CA ALA A 54 16.61 6.44 2.69
C ALA A 54 17.58 7.31 3.50
N GLU A 55 17.16 8.51 3.92
CA GLU A 55 17.95 9.41 4.77
C GLU A 55 18.25 8.82 6.16
N LEU A 56 17.51 7.81 6.60
CA LEU A 56 17.70 7.15 7.89
C LEU A 56 18.82 6.10 7.89
N GLY A 57 19.50 5.92 6.74
CA GLY A 57 20.48 4.86 6.54
C GLY A 57 19.82 3.47 6.42
N ALA A 58 20.60 2.42 6.18
CA ALA A 58 20.07 1.10 5.83
C ALA A 58 19.17 0.49 6.91
N ALA A 59 19.63 0.46 8.18
CA ALA A 59 18.84 -0.09 9.28
C ALA A 59 17.59 0.75 9.58
N GLY A 60 17.72 2.07 9.57
CA GLY A 60 16.61 3.00 9.77
C GLY A 60 15.56 2.90 8.66
N SER A 61 15.99 2.76 7.42
CA SER A 61 15.08 2.57 6.28
C SER A 61 14.26 1.27 6.42
N ILE A 62 14.90 0.15 6.73
CA ILE A 62 14.19 -1.13 6.93
C ILE A 62 13.19 -1.03 8.09
N ALA A 63 13.61 -0.45 9.23
CA ALA A 63 12.72 -0.23 10.36
C ALA A 63 11.55 0.71 10.01
N GLY A 64 11.82 1.75 9.22
CA GLY A 64 10.81 2.68 8.71
C GLY A 64 9.80 2.01 7.79
N VAL A 65 10.24 1.15 6.88
CA VAL A 65 9.35 0.35 6.03
C VAL A 65 8.45 -0.56 6.88
N ALA A 66 9.02 -1.27 7.87
CA ALA A 66 8.24 -2.12 8.76
C ALA A 66 7.21 -1.31 9.56
N ALA A 67 7.61 -0.16 10.10
CA ALA A 67 6.70 0.74 10.82
C ALA A 67 5.57 1.26 9.91
N PHE A 68 5.89 1.61 8.66
CA PHE A 68 4.89 2.06 7.68
C PHE A 68 3.89 0.94 7.33
N VAL A 69 4.35 -0.31 7.13
CA VAL A 69 3.48 -1.48 6.91
C VAL A 69 2.52 -1.66 8.08
N LEU A 70 3.00 -1.59 9.32
CA LEU A 70 2.15 -1.70 10.51
C LEU A 70 1.12 -0.56 10.61
N LEU A 71 1.53 0.66 10.26
CA LEU A 71 0.61 1.80 10.17
C LEU A 71 -0.44 1.57 9.08
N ALA A 72 -0.02 1.12 7.89
CA ALA A 72 -0.92 0.82 6.77
C ALA A 72 -1.97 -0.22 7.18
N VAL A 73 -1.58 -1.30 7.86
CA VAL A 73 -2.51 -2.31 8.38
C VAL A 73 -3.56 -1.70 9.31
N GLN A 74 -3.13 -0.84 10.24
CA GLN A 74 -4.06 -0.22 11.19
C GLN A 74 -5.06 0.72 10.51
N VAL A 75 -4.56 1.60 9.62
CA VAL A 75 -5.43 2.60 8.99
C VAL A 75 -6.29 2.00 7.88
N ALA A 76 -5.78 1.03 7.11
CA ALA A 76 -6.54 0.32 6.10
C ALA A 76 -7.67 -0.51 6.73
N GLY A 77 -7.41 -1.25 7.80
CA GLY A 77 -8.43 -2.03 8.50
C GLY A 77 -9.53 -1.15 9.09
N ARG A 78 -9.16 0.01 9.64
CA ARG A 78 -10.16 0.97 10.12
C ARG A 78 -10.97 1.58 8.98
N ALA A 79 -10.31 1.95 7.89
CA ALA A 79 -10.96 2.49 6.70
C ALA A 79 -11.91 1.48 6.07
N GLU A 80 -11.49 0.21 5.93
CA GLU A 80 -12.33 -0.89 5.42
C GLU A 80 -13.64 -1.01 6.23
N THR A 81 -13.51 -1.01 7.57
CA THR A 81 -14.68 -1.08 8.48
C THR A 81 -15.61 0.13 8.30
N LEU A 82 -15.05 1.34 8.16
CA LEU A 82 -15.83 2.57 8.02
C LEU A 82 -16.47 2.72 6.65
N ILE A 83 -15.81 2.23 5.60
CA ILE A 83 -16.31 2.24 4.22
C ILE A 83 -17.35 1.12 4.03
N GLY A 84 -17.27 0.04 4.83
CA GLY A 84 -18.18 -1.10 4.76
C GLY A 84 -17.98 -1.97 3.51
N LYS A 85 -16.81 -1.91 2.89
CA LYS A 85 -16.46 -2.70 1.71
C LYS A 85 -15.07 -3.28 1.88
N LYS A 86 -14.95 -4.61 1.75
CA LYS A 86 -13.67 -5.30 1.74
C LYS A 86 -12.83 -4.78 0.57
N ASP A 87 -11.57 -4.51 0.84
CA ASP A 87 -10.58 -4.09 -0.15
C ASP A 87 -11.15 -3.00 -1.08
N ALA A 88 -11.61 -1.90 -0.47
CA ALA A 88 -12.24 -0.83 -1.24
C ALA A 88 -11.20 -0.15 -2.14
N PRO A 89 -11.43 0.01 -3.46
CA PRO A 89 -10.47 0.58 -4.40
C PRO A 89 -9.99 2.00 -4.10
N VAL A 90 -10.57 2.65 -3.11
CA VAL A 90 -10.15 3.97 -2.63
C VAL A 90 -9.08 3.89 -1.54
N ILE A 91 -8.84 2.72 -0.98
CA ILE A 91 -7.72 2.44 -0.08
C ILE A 91 -6.52 2.21 -0.99
N VAL A 92 -5.44 2.94 -0.79
CA VAL A 92 -4.24 2.94 -1.64
C VAL A 92 -2.93 3.01 -0.83
N ILE A 93 -3.04 2.94 0.49
CA ILE A 93 -1.87 2.95 1.39
C ILE A 93 -1.11 1.62 1.34
N ASP A 94 -1.79 0.54 1.00
CA ASP A 94 -1.28 -0.80 0.75
C ASP A 94 -0.34 -0.82 -0.46
N GLU A 95 -0.72 -0.21 -1.58
CA GLU A 95 0.15 -0.08 -2.75
C GLU A 95 1.40 0.77 -2.45
N ALA A 96 1.24 1.82 -1.64
CA ALA A 96 2.40 2.58 -1.17
C ALA A 96 3.33 1.71 -0.32
N ALA A 97 2.78 0.92 0.62
CA ALA A 97 3.54 -0.02 1.44
C ALA A 97 4.24 -1.09 0.59
N GLY A 98 3.56 -1.65 -0.40
CA GLY A 98 4.12 -2.63 -1.34
C GLY A 98 5.32 -2.09 -2.13
N LEU A 99 5.25 -0.84 -2.60
CA LEU A 99 6.39 -0.20 -3.26
C LEU A 99 7.56 0.04 -2.29
N LEU A 100 7.30 0.45 -1.05
CA LEU A 100 8.34 0.59 -0.02
C LEU A 100 9.07 -0.72 0.21
N VAL A 101 8.34 -1.84 0.30
CA VAL A 101 8.94 -3.19 0.42
C VAL A 101 9.72 -3.55 -0.83
N THR A 102 9.21 -3.22 -2.02
CA THR A 102 9.89 -3.46 -3.30
C THR A 102 11.26 -2.81 -3.36
N LEU A 103 11.38 -1.59 -2.89
CA LEU A 103 12.60 -0.79 -2.99
C LEU A 103 13.48 -0.89 -1.72
N ALA A 104 13.05 -1.63 -0.70
CA ALA A 104 13.78 -1.77 0.56
C ALA A 104 15.21 -2.29 0.35
N GLY A 105 16.19 -1.52 0.80
CA GLY A 105 17.61 -1.88 0.70
C GLY A 105 18.18 -1.88 -0.73
N LEU A 106 17.49 -1.25 -1.68
CA LEU A 106 17.99 -0.99 -3.04
C LEU A 106 18.34 0.50 -3.18
N PRO A 107 19.38 0.84 -3.98
CA PRO A 107 19.66 2.23 -4.28
C PRO A 107 18.51 2.85 -5.10
N LEU A 108 18.10 4.06 -4.73
CA LEU A 108 16.97 4.78 -5.38
C LEU A 108 17.42 5.44 -6.70
N THR A 109 17.96 4.66 -7.62
CA THR A 109 18.29 5.13 -8.97
C THR A 109 17.02 5.27 -9.81
N PRO A 110 17.00 6.10 -10.87
CA PRO A 110 15.88 6.20 -11.79
C PRO A 110 15.48 4.84 -12.37
N PHE A 111 16.46 3.98 -12.65
CA PHE A 111 16.22 2.61 -13.13
C PHE A 111 15.48 1.78 -12.08
N ASN A 112 15.97 1.72 -10.83
CA ASN A 112 15.34 0.93 -9.77
C ASN A 112 13.95 1.46 -9.41
N LEU A 113 13.73 2.76 -9.47
CA LEU A 113 12.42 3.35 -9.25
C LEU A 113 11.43 2.93 -10.35
N ALA A 114 11.82 3.05 -11.62
CA ALA A 114 10.95 2.67 -12.74
C ALA A 114 10.72 1.17 -12.82
N ALA A 115 11.78 0.35 -12.71
CA ALA A 115 11.70 -1.09 -12.74
C ALA A 115 10.95 -1.64 -11.52
N GLY A 116 11.19 -1.08 -10.33
CA GLY A 116 10.50 -1.44 -9.09
C GLY A 116 9.01 -1.13 -9.14
N PHE A 117 8.66 0.04 -9.62
CA PHE A 117 7.26 0.41 -9.86
C PHE A 117 6.58 -0.58 -10.82
N ALA A 118 7.19 -0.85 -11.97
CA ALA A 118 6.64 -1.77 -12.96
C ALA A 118 6.52 -3.20 -12.42
N ALA A 119 7.58 -3.72 -11.79
CA ALA A 119 7.59 -5.07 -11.21
C ALA A 119 6.53 -5.21 -10.12
N PHE A 120 6.43 -4.25 -9.20
CA PHE A 120 5.41 -4.24 -8.15
C PHE A 120 4.01 -4.27 -8.76
N ARG A 121 3.69 -3.38 -9.70
CA ARG A 121 2.36 -3.34 -10.34
C ARG A 121 2.01 -4.65 -11.06
N VAL A 122 2.98 -5.28 -11.71
CA VAL A 122 2.78 -6.60 -12.34
C VAL A 122 2.47 -7.66 -11.29
N MET A 123 3.24 -7.74 -10.21
CA MET A 123 3.05 -8.74 -9.14
C MET A 123 1.75 -8.52 -8.36
N ASP A 124 1.39 -7.27 -8.09
CA ASP A 124 0.14 -6.87 -7.44
C ASP A 124 -1.08 -7.27 -8.30
N ILE A 125 -1.05 -7.04 -9.61
CA ILE A 125 -2.16 -7.40 -10.51
C ILE A 125 -2.24 -8.92 -10.69
N LEU A 126 -1.12 -9.61 -10.87
CA LEU A 126 -1.09 -11.07 -11.08
C LEU A 126 -1.42 -11.84 -9.81
N LYS A 127 -1.11 -11.26 -8.64
CA LYS A 127 -1.28 -11.85 -7.31
C LYS A 127 -0.79 -13.31 -7.27
N PRO A 128 0.53 -13.56 -7.47
CA PRO A 128 1.07 -14.92 -7.40
C PRO A 128 0.82 -15.52 -6.01
N PHE A 129 0.83 -16.86 -5.91
CA PHE A 129 0.74 -17.50 -4.58
C PHE A 129 1.89 -17.03 -3.69
N PRO A 130 1.67 -16.67 -2.40
CA PRO A 130 0.41 -16.78 -1.65
C PRO A 130 -0.47 -15.50 -1.68
N ALA A 131 -0.09 -14.41 -2.36
CA ALA A 131 -0.82 -13.13 -2.37
C ALA A 131 -2.32 -13.31 -2.69
N ARG A 132 -2.65 -14.07 -3.74
CA ARG A 132 -4.05 -14.37 -4.09
C ARG A 132 -4.82 -15.09 -2.98
N ARG A 133 -4.15 -15.95 -2.19
CA ARG A 133 -4.78 -16.66 -1.08
C ARG A 133 -5.04 -15.73 0.10
N ILE A 134 -4.12 -14.80 0.35
CA ILE A 134 -4.25 -13.76 1.37
C ILE A 134 -5.45 -12.86 1.02
N ASP A 135 -5.45 -12.29 -0.17
CA ASP A 135 -6.52 -11.44 -0.68
C ASP A 135 -7.91 -12.09 -0.56
N ARG A 136 -8.04 -13.38 -0.89
CA ARG A 136 -9.33 -14.07 -0.84
C ARG A 136 -9.80 -14.42 0.57
N ASN A 137 -8.87 -14.86 1.44
CA ASN A 137 -9.22 -15.49 2.71
C ASN A 137 -9.05 -14.59 3.93
N MET A 138 -8.25 -13.54 3.83
CA MET A 138 -8.04 -12.60 4.94
C MET A 138 -8.94 -11.38 4.78
N THR A 139 -9.33 -10.80 5.91
CA THR A 139 -10.15 -9.59 6.00
C THR A 139 -9.47 -8.59 6.94
N GLY A 140 -9.93 -7.34 6.92
CA GLY A 140 -9.33 -6.29 7.74
C GLY A 140 -7.99 -5.84 7.21
N GLY A 141 -7.30 -4.98 7.94
CA GLY A 141 -6.06 -4.36 7.49
C GLY A 141 -4.94 -5.31 7.08
N TRP A 142 -4.85 -6.47 7.71
CA TRP A 142 -3.88 -7.49 7.30
C TRP A 142 -4.23 -8.09 5.93
N GLY A 143 -5.52 -8.33 5.65
CA GLY A 143 -5.97 -8.84 4.35
C GLY A 143 -5.73 -7.84 3.21
N VAL A 144 -5.88 -6.55 3.49
CA VAL A 144 -5.69 -5.47 2.53
C VAL A 144 -4.21 -5.21 2.22
N VAL A 145 -3.31 -5.35 3.22
CA VAL A 145 -1.90 -4.91 3.07
C VAL A 145 -0.95 -6.07 2.76
N LEU A 146 -1.22 -7.28 3.27
CA LEU A 146 -0.25 -8.37 3.15
C LEU A 146 -0.06 -8.91 1.73
N ASP A 147 -1.08 -8.88 0.90
CA ASP A 147 -0.94 -9.30 -0.50
C ASP A 147 0.00 -8.37 -1.26
N ASP A 148 -0.05 -7.07 -1.00
CA ASP A 148 0.86 -6.07 -1.57
C ASP A 148 2.28 -6.18 -0.98
N VAL A 149 2.40 -6.50 0.31
CA VAL A 149 3.71 -6.80 0.92
C VAL A 149 4.35 -8.02 0.24
N VAL A 150 3.58 -9.06 -0.03
CA VAL A 150 4.08 -10.25 -0.75
C VAL A 150 4.46 -9.91 -2.19
N ALA A 151 3.63 -9.14 -2.89
CA ALA A 151 3.96 -8.64 -4.22
C ALA A 151 5.25 -7.80 -4.21
N GLY A 152 5.42 -6.96 -3.18
CA GLY A 152 6.63 -6.18 -2.95
C GLY A 152 7.87 -7.03 -2.70
N ILE A 153 7.77 -8.09 -1.90
CA ILE A 153 8.88 -9.03 -1.65
C ILE A 153 9.31 -9.70 -2.97
N TYR A 154 8.38 -10.20 -3.76
CA TYR A 154 8.70 -10.81 -5.06
C TYR A 154 9.37 -9.82 -6.00
N SER A 155 8.89 -8.59 -6.04
CA SER A 155 9.46 -7.53 -6.86
C SER A 155 10.87 -7.15 -6.39
N ASN A 156 11.12 -7.09 -5.08
CA ASN A 156 12.44 -6.83 -4.52
C ASN A 156 13.43 -7.92 -4.89
N ILE A 157 13.03 -9.21 -4.74
CA ILE A 157 13.86 -10.36 -5.13
C ILE A 157 14.16 -10.30 -6.64
N PHE A 158 13.15 -10.06 -7.46
CA PHE A 158 13.32 -9.93 -8.91
C PHE A 158 14.33 -8.84 -9.28
N LEU A 159 14.23 -7.64 -8.69
CA LEU A 159 15.18 -6.56 -8.94
C LEU A 159 16.61 -6.91 -8.52
N ARG A 160 16.78 -7.58 -7.37
CA ARG A 160 18.13 -8.02 -6.92
C ARG A 160 18.73 -9.03 -7.86
N VAL A 161 17.93 -9.98 -8.33
CA VAL A 161 18.39 -10.97 -9.31
C VAL A 161 18.77 -10.29 -10.63
N MET A 162 17.93 -9.38 -11.11
CA MET A 162 18.23 -8.60 -12.33
C MET A 162 19.52 -7.78 -12.20
N SER A 163 19.73 -7.12 -11.06
CA SER A 163 20.94 -6.32 -10.83
C SER A 163 22.21 -7.17 -10.77
N SER A 164 22.13 -8.44 -10.32
CA SER A 164 23.30 -9.34 -10.29
C SER A 164 23.73 -9.85 -11.66
N PHE A 165 22.89 -9.73 -12.67
CA PHE A 165 23.21 -10.09 -14.07
C PHE A 165 23.65 -8.89 -14.92
N CYS A 166 23.40 -7.66 -14.46
CA CYS A 166 23.72 -6.45 -15.22
C CYS A 166 25.04 -5.78 -14.76
N PHE A 167 25.64 -6.26 -13.69
CA PHE A 167 26.90 -5.80 -13.13
C PHE A 167 27.76 -6.99 -12.70
#